data_62816ca5b9dde23933862d6c084f80d6
#
_entry.id   62816ca5b9dde23933862d6c084f80d6
#
_cell.length_a   1.000
_cell.length_b   1.000
_cell.length_c   1.000
_cell.angle_alpha   90.00
_cell.angle_beta   90.00
_cell.angle_gamma   90.00
#
_symmetry.space_group_name_H-M   'P 1'
#
loop_
_entity.id
_entity.type
_entity.pdbx_description
1 polymer ?
#
loop_
_entity_poly.entity_id
_entity_poly.type
_entity_poly.pdbx_seq_one_letter_code
_entity_poly.pdbx_strand_id
1 'polypeptide(L)'
;EINPYLRIEIFQEGLTEKNITTFFKGAQVIIDEVDSLAAKVRIREEAKKQKIPVVMAADCGESSILDVERYDHEPQPAFFHNRLGDLTVEQVRQLHKKDIGRLIATHVGIENHNERMLYSLTEMGKSVVSWPQLGSTALLNAAAVAFCVRHVLSGAPLFDNRTVISFEQLLE
;
A
#
# COMPACT_ATOMS: atom_id res chain seq x y z
N GLU A 1 14.50 1.09 22.38
CA GLU A 1 14.90 0.77 21.00
C GLU A 1 14.77 -0.74 20.77
N ILE A 2 14.06 -1.15 19.69
CA ILE A 2 13.86 -2.58 19.37
C ILE A 2 15.14 -3.17 18.78
N ASN A 3 15.84 -2.41 17.93
CA ASN A 3 17.13 -2.79 17.34
C ASN A 3 18.06 -1.58 17.28
N PRO A 4 19.05 -1.48 18.17
CA PRO A 4 19.97 -0.34 18.22
C PRO A 4 20.99 -0.32 17.07
N TYR A 5 21.11 -1.41 16.30
CA TYR A 5 22.03 -1.51 15.17
C TYR A 5 21.39 -1.11 13.85
N LEU A 6 20.09 -0.80 13.85
CA LEU A 6 19.38 -0.40 12.66
C LEU A 6 19.81 1.01 12.22
N ARG A 7 20.31 1.13 11.00
CA ARG A 7 20.55 2.43 10.38
C ARG A 7 19.26 2.98 9.81
N ILE A 8 18.80 4.12 10.33
CA ILE A 8 17.59 4.81 9.87
C ILE A 8 17.99 6.13 9.24
N GLU A 9 17.49 6.39 8.04
CA GLU A 9 17.57 7.68 7.36
C GLU A 9 16.17 8.26 7.23
N ILE A 10 15.97 9.52 7.63
CA ILE A 10 14.66 10.18 7.68
C ILE A 10 14.62 11.33 6.69
N PHE A 11 13.65 11.32 5.78
CA PHE A 11 13.34 12.41 4.88
C PHE A 11 12.18 13.21 5.47
N GLN A 12 12.50 14.28 6.20
CA GLN A 12 11.51 15.06 6.98
C GLN A 12 10.47 15.76 6.11
N GLU A 13 10.82 16.15 4.90
CA GLU A 13 9.91 16.74 3.91
C GLU A 13 9.00 15.71 3.24
N GLY A 14 9.11 14.44 3.61
CA GLY A 14 8.42 13.33 2.95
C GLY A 14 8.95 13.05 1.55
N LEU A 15 8.18 12.31 0.75
CA LEU A 15 8.55 11.95 -0.63
C LEU A 15 8.18 13.08 -1.59
N THR A 16 9.17 13.63 -2.29
CA THR A 16 9.04 14.73 -3.25
C THR A 16 9.67 14.38 -4.59
N GLU A 17 9.36 15.16 -5.63
CA GLU A 17 10.00 15.04 -6.95
C GLU A 17 11.54 15.18 -6.89
N LYS A 18 12.03 15.94 -5.92
CA LYS A 18 13.46 16.22 -5.80
C LYS A 18 14.23 15.11 -5.11
N ASN A 19 13.58 14.40 -4.18
CA ASN A 19 14.27 13.41 -3.33
C ASN A 19 13.95 11.96 -3.66
N ILE A 20 12.93 11.67 -4.49
CA ILE A 20 12.48 10.31 -4.76
C ILE A 20 13.59 9.39 -5.26
N THR A 21 14.40 9.85 -6.21
CA THR A 21 15.51 9.05 -6.74
C THR A 21 16.56 8.75 -5.67
N THR A 22 16.82 9.71 -4.77
CA THR A 22 17.74 9.52 -3.64
C THR A 22 17.14 8.57 -2.60
N PHE A 23 15.84 8.71 -2.31
CA PHE A 23 15.11 7.83 -1.39
C PHE A 23 15.14 6.36 -1.86
N PHE A 24 15.02 6.12 -3.17
CA PHE A 24 15.03 4.78 -3.75
C PHE A 24 16.44 4.19 -3.92
N LYS A 25 17.49 5.02 -3.83
CA LYS A 25 18.86 4.59 -4.10
C LYS A 25 19.32 3.47 -3.17
N GLY A 26 19.57 2.29 -3.76
CA GLY A 26 20.04 1.11 -3.02
C GLY A 26 18.95 0.36 -2.26
N ALA A 27 17.68 0.77 -2.39
CA ALA A 27 16.57 0.03 -1.83
C ALA A 27 16.39 -1.31 -2.57
N GLN A 28 16.15 -2.38 -1.82
CA GLN A 28 15.87 -3.72 -2.37
C GLN A 28 14.37 -4.03 -2.37
N VAL A 29 13.59 -3.30 -1.60
CA VAL A 29 12.13 -3.38 -1.53
C VAL A 29 11.60 -2.02 -1.05
N ILE A 30 10.46 -1.61 -1.57
CA ILE A 30 9.72 -0.42 -1.11
C ILE A 30 8.46 -0.90 -0.38
N ILE A 31 8.22 -0.33 0.79
CA ILE A 31 6.96 -0.50 1.53
C ILE A 31 6.14 0.76 1.33
N ASP A 32 4.94 0.61 0.76
CA ASP A 32 4.03 1.72 0.48
C ASP A 32 2.90 1.77 1.51
N GLU A 33 3.08 2.60 2.53
CA GLU A 33 2.07 2.89 3.56
C GLU A 33 1.62 4.37 3.52
N VAL A 34 1.75 5.02 2.35
CA VAL A 34 1.35 6.43 2.19
C VAL A 34 -0.15 6.56 1.90
N ASP A 35 -0.77 7.66 2.34
CA ASP A 35 -2.20 7.91 2.13
C ASP A 35 -2.52 8.55 0.76
N SER A 36 -1.56 9.29 0.19
CA SER A 36 -1.76 10.04 -1.04
C SER A 36 -1.72 9.14 -2.27
N LEU A 37 -2.81 9.11 -3.04
CA LEU A 37 -2.86 8.39 -4.33
C LEU A 37 -1.76 8.86 -5.29
N ALA A 38 -1.49 10.16 -5.35
CA ALA A 38 -0.42 10.70 -6.18
C ALA A 38 0.97 10.19 -5.75
N ALA A 39 1.21 10.09 -4.43
CA ALA A 39 2.44 9.50 -3.91
C ALA A 39 2.51 8.00 -4.21
N LYS A 40 1.40 7.25 -4.08
CA LYS A 40 1.33 5.83 -4.44
C LYS A 40 1.68 5.58 -5.91
N VAL A 41 1.13 6.39 -6.84
CA VAL A 41 1.46 6.30 -8.28
C VAL A 41 2.94 6.64 -8.49
N ARG A 42 3.44 7.71 -7.87
CA ARG A 42 4.84 8.13 -8.00
C ARG A 42 5.82 7.08 -7.51
N ILE A 43 5.51 6.41 -6.40
CA ILE A 43 6.29 5.27 -5.90
C ILE A 43 6.38 4.19 -6.99
N ARG A 44 5.28 3.84 -7.65
CA ARG A 44 5.25 2.80 -8.68
C ARG A 44 6.00 3.19 -9.95
N GLU A 45 5.88 4.45 -10.39
CA GLU A 45 6.67 4.96 -11.52
C GLU A 45 8.17 4.78 -11.28
N GLU A 46 8.66 5.17 -10.09
CA GLU A 46 10.08 5.08 -9.77
C GLU A 46 10.51 3.63 -9.49
N ALA A 47 9.69 2.85 -8.78
CA ALA A 47 9.95 1.45 -8.49
C ALA A 47 10.08 0.61 -9.79
N LYS A 48 9.15 0.80 -10.72
CA LYS A 48 9.16 0.14 -12.03
C LYS A 48 10.40 0.49 -12.85
N LYS A 49 10.77 1.77 -12.87
CA LYS A 49 11.98 2.26 -13.54
C LYS A 49 13.25 1.65 -12.96
N GLN A 50 13.34 1.53 -11.64
CA GLN A 50 14.50 0.99 -10.94
C GLN A 50 14.43 -0.53 -10.72
N LYS A 51 13.36 -1.19 -11.17
CA LYS A 51 13.13 -2.63 -11.00
C LYS A 51 13.16 -3.07 -9.53
N ILE A 52 12.48 -2.31 -8.67
CA ILE A 52 12.40 -2.58 -7.24
C ILE A 52 10.97 -3.02 -6.90
N PRO A 53 10.77 -4.16 -6.20
CA PRO A 53 9.45 -4.60 -5.79
C PRO A 53 8.80 -3.65 -4.79
N VAL A 54 7.47 -3.52 -4.88
CA VAL A 54 6.65 -2.75 -3.94
C VAL A 54 5.74 -3.68 -3.18
N VAL A 55 5.68 -3.51 -1.87
CA VAL A 55 4.75 -4.20 -0.97
C VAL A 55 3.89 -3.15 -0.28
N MET A 56 2.58 -3.36 -0.28
CA MET A 56 1.62 -2.49 0.38
C MET A 56 0.63 -3.34 1.18
N ALA A 57 0.21 -2.86 2.34
CA ALA A 57 -0.94 -3.40 3.05
C ALA A 57 -1.97 -2.32 3.37
N ALA A 58 -3.24 -2.68 3.43
CA ALA A 58 -4.33 -1.77 3.76
C ALA A 58 -5.35 -2.45 4.68
N ASP A 59 -5.86 -1.66 5.64
CA ASP A 59 -6.90 -2.07 6.56
C ASP A 59 -8.28 -1.97 5.91
N CYS A 60 -9.06 -3.05 5.99
CA CYS A 60 -10.45 -3.11 5.52
C CYS A 60 -11.37 -3.64 6.64
N GLY A 61 -11.44 -2.91 7.77
CA GLY A 61 -12.10 -3.40 8.96
C GLY A 61 -11.31 -4.55 9.57
N GLU A 62 -11.86 -5.76 9.60
CA GLU A 62 -11.19 -6.97 10.15
C GLU A 62 -10.38 -7.74 9.10
N SER A 63 -10.34 -7.23 7.88
CA SER A 63 -9.56 -7.82 6.79
C SER A 63 -8.33 -6.97 6.45
N SER A 64 -7.25 -7.63 6.11
CA SER A 64 -6.03 -7.04 5.56
C SER A 64 -5.98 -7.29 4.07
N ILE A 65 -5.68 -6.26 3.29
CA ILE A 65 -5.34 -6.38 1.88
C ILE A 65 -3.83 -6.22 1.76
N LEU A 66 -3.19 -7.23 1.19
CA LEU A 66 -1.76 -7.25 0.93
C LEU A 66 -1.54 -7.26 -0.59
N ASP A 67 -0.88 -6.24 -1.10
CA ASP A 67 -0.46 -6.15 -2.51
C ASP A 67 1.06 -6.32 -2.62
N VAL A 68 1.48 -7.19 -3.53
CA VAL A 68 2.89 -7.38 -3.88
C VAL A 68 3.05 -7.13 -5.38
N GLU A 69 3.86 -6.16 -5.75
CA GLU A 69 4.12 -5.79 -7.14
C GLU A 69 5.62 -6.03 -7.44
N ARG A 70 5.91 -7.12 -8.16
CA ARG A 70 7.28 -7.59 -8.44
C ARG A 70 7.85 -6.92 -9.70
N TYR A 71 8.17 -5.62 -9.62
CA TYR A 71 8.81 -4.89 -10.72
C TYR A 71 10.24 -5.34 -11.02
N ASP A 72 10.82 -6.15 -10.17
CA ASP A 72 12.10 -6.83 -10.35
C ASP A 72 12.03 -8.08 -11.25
N HIS A 73 10.83 -8.55 -11.58
CA HIS A 73 10.58 -9.67 -12.48
C HIS A 73 10.09 -9.20 -13.85
N GLU A 74 10.23 -10.05 -14.88
CA GLU A 74 9.68 -9.81 -16.22
C GLU A 74 8.66 -10.91 -16.59
N PRO A 75 7.49 -10.56 -17.19
CA PRO A 75 7.05 -9.18 -17.49
C PRO A 75 6.68 -8.41 -16.22
N GLN A 76 7.03 -7.12 -16.17
CA GLN A 76 6.67 -6.30 -15.02
C GLN A 76 5.14 -6.12 -14.92
N PRO A 77 4.56 -6.20 -13.71
CA PRO A 77 3.13 -5.97 -13.53
C PRO A 77 2.71 -4.54 -13.89
N ALA A 78 1.43 -4.37 -14.22
CA ALA A 78 0.82 -3.04 -14.28
C ALA A 78 0.72 -2.44 -12.87
N PHE A 79 0.68 -1.11 -12.76
CA PHE A 79 0.47 -0.44 -11.48
C PHE A 79 -0.83 -0.95 -10.84
N PHE A 80 -0.75 -1.25 -9.53
CA PHE A 80 -1.88 -1.78 -8.76
C PHE A 80 -2.53 -3.02 -9.40
N HIS A 81 -1.74 -3.82 -10.13
CA HIS A 81 -2.24 -4.96 -10.93
C HIS A 81 -3.43 -4.57 -11.82
N ASN A 82 -3.35 -3.39 -12.44
CA ASN A 82 -4.36 -2.81 -13.33
C ASN A 82 -5.72 -2.50 -12.67
N ARG A 83 -5.83 -2.45 -11.34
CA ARG A 83 -7.10 -2.13 -10.64
C ARG A 83 -7.55 -0.69 -10.82
N LEU A 84 -6.63 0.21 -11.10
CA LEU A 84 -6.88 1.65 -11.30
C LEU A 84 -6.68 2.10 -12.75
N GLY A 85 -6.36 1.16 -13.66
CA GLY A 85 -5.92 1.50 -15.01
C GLY A 85 -4.56 2.21 -15.03
N ASP A 86 -4.19 2.74 -16.19
CA ASP A 86 -2.95 3.46 -16.39
C ASP A 86 -3.10 4.91 -15.88
N LEU A 87 -2.75 5.15 -14.64
CA LEU A 87 -2.75 6.47 -14.01
C LEU A 87 -1.34 7.04 -13.95
N THR A 88 -1.20 8.32 -14.33
CA THR A 88 0.01 9.11 -14.08
C THR A 88 -0.19 10.05 -12.89
N VAL A 89 0.91 10.52 -12.31
CA VAL A 89 0.86 11.51 -11.21
C VAL A 89 0.13 12.78 -11.64
N GLU A 90 0.37 13.25 -12.88
CA GLU A 90 -0.27 14.45 -13.43
C GLU A 90 -1.79 14.29 -13.55
N GLN A 91 -2.27 13.14 -14.00
CA GLN A 91 -3.69 12.83 -14.06
C GLN A 91 -4.30 12.83 -12.66
N VAL A 92 -3.66 12.17 -11.69
CA VAL A 92 -4.16 12.13 -10.31
C VAL A 92 -4.24 13.53 -9.69
N ARG A 93 -3.25 14.41 -9.95
CA ARG A 93 -3.23 15.79 -9.44
C ARG A 93 -4.37 16.65 -9.99
N GLN A 94 -4.90 16.31 -11.16
CA GLN A 94 -6.03 17.02 -11.79
C GLN A 94 -7.40 16.51 -11.33
N LEU A 95 -7.46 15.40 -10.61
CA LEU A 95 -8.72 14.83 -10.13
C LEU A 95 -9.31 15.64 -8.97
N HIS A 96 -10.63 15.70 -8.93
CA HIS A 96 -11.35 16.18 -7.76
C HIS A 96 -11.22 15.20 -6.58
N LYS A 97 -11.27 15.71 -5.36
CA LYS A 97 -11.20 14.88 -4.14
C LYS A 97 -12.18 13.71 -4.12
N LYS A 98 -13.39 13.90 -4.67
CA LYS A 98 -14.42 12.85 -4.78
C LYS A 98 -13.99 11.71 -5.69
N ASP A 99 -13.33 12.00 -6.79
CA ASP A 99 -12.85 10.99 -7.74
C ASP A 99 -11.64 10.25 -7.19
N ILE A 100 -10.74 10.95 -6.49
CA ILE A 100 -9.65 10.32 -5.73
C ILE A 100 -10.22 9.34 -4.70
N GLY A 101 -11.24 9.74 -3.93
CA GLY A 101 -11.91 8.85 -2.97
C GLY A 101 -12.51 7.60 -3.61
N ARG A 102 -13.11 7.74 -4.80
CA ARG A 102 -13.61 6.58 -5.57
C ARG A 102 -12.50 5.65 -6.02
N LEU A 103 -11.38 6.19 -6.52
CA LEU A 103 -10.23 5.39 -6.93
C LEU A 103 -9.61 4.65 -5.74
N ILE A 104 -9.49 5.30 -4.59
CA ILE A 104 -9.03 4.64 -3.37
C ILE A 104 -9.99 3.51 -2.97
N ALA A 105 -11.30 3.74 -2.98
CA ALA A 105 -12.29 2.71 -2.69
C ALA A 105 -12.22 1.54 -3.69
N THR A 106 -11.99 1.83 -4.97
CA THR A 106 -11.77 0.79 -6.01
C THR A 106 -10.47 0.05 -5.77
N HIS A 107 -9.41 0.75 -5.39
CA HIS A 107 -8.11 0.14 -5.11
C HIS A 107 -8.19 -0.80 -3.91
N VAL A 108 -8.79 -0.35 -2.83
CA VAL A 108 -8.96 -1.15 -1.61
C VAL A 108 -9.97 -2.28 -1.84
N GLY A 109 -11.01 -2.05 -2.64
CA GLY A 109 -12.08 -3.00 -2.90
C GLY A 109 -13.15 -2.96 -1.81
N ILE A 110 -14.26 -2.29 -2.09
CA ILE A 110 -15.36 -2.10 -1.13
C ILE A 110 -15.96 -3.45 -0.67
N GLU A 111 -15.86 -4.45 -1.52
CA GLU A 111 -16.31 -5.83 -1.26
C GLU A 111 -15.53 -6.53 -0.15
N ASN A 112 -14.38 -6.01 0.22
CA ASN A 112 -13.54 -6.56 1.30
C ASN A 112 -13.88 -5.95 2.66
N HIS A 113 -14.85 -5.01 2.72
CA HIS A 113 -15.27 -4.36 3.95
C HIS A 113 -16.51 -5.03 4.50
N ASN A 114 -16.51 -5.31 5.79
CA ASN A 114 -17.72 -5.75 6.49
C ASN A 114 -18.71 -4.58 6.70
N GLU A 115 -19.96 -4.88 7.05
CA GLU A 115 -21.02 -3.88 7.23
C GLU A 115 -20.65 -2.82 8.25
N ARG A 116 -19.96 -3.18 9.32
CA ARG A 116 -19.54 -2.26 10.38
C ARG A 116 -18.52 -1.24 9.87
N MET A 117 -17.56 -1.70 9.04
CA MET A 117 -16.61 -0.79 8.40
C MET A 117 -17.30 0.14 7.42
N LEU A 118 -18.19 -0.38 6.58
CA LEU A 118 -18.99 0.42 5.63
C LEU A 118 -19.81 1.49 6.36
N TYR A 119 -20.46 1.14 7.47
CA TYR A 119 -21.17 2.11 8.32
C TYR A 119 -20.21 3.17 8.86
N SER A 120 -19.05 2.78 9.39
CA SER A 120 -18.05 3.71 9.92
C SER A 120 -17.56 4.70 8.86
N LEU A 121 -17.39 4.25 7.60
CA LEU A 121 -17.04 5.12 6.48
C LEU A 121 -18.11 6.19 6.20
N THR A 122 -19.40 5.89 6.39
CA THR A 122 -20.48 6.86 6.23
C THR A 122 -20.49 7.93 7.34
N GLU A 123 -19.89 7.61 8.47
CA GLU A 123 -19.79 8.48 9.65
C GLU A 123 -18.51 9.34 9.67
N MET A 124 -17.62 9.17 8.72
CA MET A 124 -16.41 9.99 8.62
C MET A 124 -16.74 11.48 8.45
N GLY A 125 -16.09 12.31 9.26
CA GLY A 125 -16.35 13.74 9.31
C GLY A 125 -17.59 14.14 10.12
N LYS A 126 -18.30 13.17 10.72
CA LYS A 126 -19.44 13.37 11.61
C LYS A 126 -19.10 12.87 13.03
N SER A 127 -19.36 11.59 13.30
CA SER A 127 -19.04 10.92 14.55
C SER A 127 -17.66 10.25 14.56
N VAL A 128 -17.08 9.98 13.38
CA VAL A 128 -15.75 9.41 13.19
C VAL A 128 -14.85 10.46 12.56
N VAL A 129 -13.77 10.83 13.24
CA VAL A 129 -12.90 11.96 12.86
C VAL A 129 -12.01 11.61 11.64
N SER A 130 -11.54 10.37 11.55
CA SER A 130 -10.60 9.92 10.52
C SER A 130 -10.96 8.52 10.02
N TRP A 131 -10.18 8.01 9.09
CA TRP A 131 -10.33 6.63 8.59
C TRP A 131 -10.28 5.65 9.75
N PRO A 132 -11.32 4.81 9.92
CA PRO A 132 -11.38 3.85 11.02
C PRO A 132 -10.38 2.71 10.78
N GLN A 133 -9.55 2.44 11.79
CA GLN A 133 -8.56 1.36 11.77
C GLN A 133 -8.67 0.52 13.03
N LEU A 134 -8.50 -0.79 12.89
CA LEU A 134 -8.41 -1.71 14.01
C LEU A 134 -6.95 -2.05 14.30
N GLY A 135 -6.56 -1.99 15.57
CA GLY A 135 -5.20 -2.32 16.00
C GLY A 135 -4.80 -3.76 15.67
N SER A 136 -5.75 -4.71 15.69
CA SER A 136 -5.54 -6.10 15.26
C SER A 136 -5.16 -6.18 13.78
N THR A 137 -5.87 -5.46 12.92
CA THR A 137 -5.61 -5.46 11.47
C THR A 137 -4.30 -4.74 11.15
N ALA A 138 -3.98 -3.66 11.84
CA ALA A 138 -2.70 -2.98 11.69
C ALA A 138 -1.51 -3.91 12.05
N LEU A 139 -1.63 -4.72 13.12
CA LEU A 139 -0.62 -5.71 13.48
C LEU A 139 -0.53 -6.83 12.44
N LEU A 140 -1.65 -7.28 11.91
CA LEU A 140 -1.69 -8.27 10.82
C LEU A 140 -0.99 -7.75 9.57
N ASN A 141 -1.27 -6.50 9.17
CA ASN A 141 -0.59 -5.83 8.06
C ASN A 141 0.91 -5.78 8.27
N ALA A 142 1.36 -5.35 9.45
CA ALA A 142 2.78 -5.27 9.77
C ALA A 142 3.47 -6.65 9.68
N ALA A 143 2.83 -7.70 10.19
CA ALA A 143 3.34 -9.07 10.12
C ALA A 143 3.40 -9.60 8.68
N ALA A 144 2.36 -9.35 7.87
CA ALA A 144 2.29 -9.77 6.47
C ALA A 144 3.35 -9.04 5.61
N VAL A 145 3.48 -7.72 5.77
CA VAL A 145 4.52 -6.94 5.09
C VAL A 145 5.91 -7.43 5.47
N ALA A 146 6.18 -7.65 6.75
CA ALA A 146 7.47 -8.17 7.22
C ALA A 146 7.78 -9.57 6.65
N PHE A 147 6.77 -10.43 6.49
CA PHE A 147 6.91 -11.71 5.81
C PHE A 147 7.33 -11.52 4.35
N CYS A 148 6.63 -10.66 3.59
CA CYS A 148 6.94 -10.38 2.19
C CYS A 148 8.35 -9.82 2.02
N VAL A 149 8.74 -8.86 2.85
CA VAL A 149 10.11 -8.28 2.84
C VAL A 149 11.17 -9.37 2.99
N ARG A 150 11.01 -10.28 3.98
CA ARG A 150 11.96 -11.39 4.17
C ARG A 150 12.03 -12.30 2.94
N HIS A 151 10.89 -12.61 2.31
CA HIS A 151 10.84 -13.45 1.11
C HIS A 151 11.52 -12.77 -0.08
N VAL A 152 11.27 -11.49 -0.31
CA VAL A 152 11.96 -10.71 -1.35
C VAL A 152 13.47 -10.75 -1.13
N LEU A 153 13.93 -10.43 0.09
CA LEU A 153 15.36 -10.32 0.40
C LEU A 153 16.09 -11.66 0.38
N SER A 154 15.41 -12.76 0.68
CA SER A 154 15.99 -14.12 0.64
C SER A 154 15.88 -14.81 -0.71
N GLY A 155 15.19 -14.21 -1.69
CA GLY A 155 14.88 -14.84 -2.96
C GLY A 155 13.88 -16.01 -2.85
N ALA A 156 13.16 -16.12 -1.74
CA ALA A 156 12.14 -17.14 -1.55
C ALA A 156 10.90 -16.84 -2.42
N PRO A 157 10.15 -17.87 -2.85
CA PRO A 157 8.93 -17.69 -3.62
C PRO A 157 7.95 -16.77 -2.90
N LEU A 158 7.45 -15.77 -3.62
CA LEU A 158 6.41 -14.86 -3.15
C LEU A 158 5.41 -14.62 -4.27
N PHE A 159 4.12 -14.65 -3.91
CA PHE A 159 3.04 -14.39 -4.85
C PHE A 159 3.06 -12.92 -5.29
N ASP A 160 3.02 -12.70 -6.62
CA ASP A 160 2.95 -11.37 -7.21
C ASP A 160 1.50 -11.06 -7.55
N ASN A 161 0.80 -10.49 -6.66
CA ASN A 161 -0.58 -9.97 -6.80
C ASN A 161 -1.13 -9.60 -5.41
N ARG A 162 -2.46 -9.48 -5.35
CA ARG A 162 -3.24 -9.19 -4.14
C ARG A 162 -3.63 -10.46 -3.39
N THR A 163 -3.48 -10.40 -2.08
CA THR A 163 -4.04 -11.38 -1.14
C THR A 163 -4.92 -10.64 -0.14
N VAL A 164 -6.09 -11.20 0.17
CA VAL A 164 -6.96 -10.74 1.26
C VAL A 164 -6.85 -11.73 2.41
N ILE A 165 -6.55 -11.23 3.60
CA ILE A 165 -6.47 -12.01 4.83
C ILE A 165 -7.61 -11.54 5.74
N SER A 166 -8.59 -12.39 5.98
CA SER A 166 -9.75 -12.09 6.80
C SER A 166 -9.89 -13.11 7.93
N PHE A 167 -9.89 -12.62 9.17
CA PHE A 167 -10.17 -13.48 10.31
C PHE A 167 -11.62 -13.95 10.32
N GLU A 168 -12.58 -13.12 9.90
CA GLU A 168 -13.97 -13.53 9.76
C GLU A 168 -14.11 -14.74 8.83
N GLN A 169 -13.47 -14.70 7.65
CA GLN A 169 -13.52 -15.81 6.69
C GLN A 169 -12.78 -17.07 7.14
N LEU A 170 -11.81 -16.94 8.04
CA LEU A 170 -11.00 -18.06 8.51
C LEU A 170 -11.56 -18.73 9.77
N LEU A 171 -12.32 -17.98 10.59
CA LEU A 171 -12.72 -18.40 11.93
C LEU A 171 -14.25 -18.56 12.10
N GLU A 172 -15.06 -18.11 11.15
CA GLU A 172 -16.52 -18.28 11.09
C GLU A 172 -16.92 -19.24 9.96
#